data_044728c8cd87d756374ad3f72b95c1f5
#
_entry.id   044728c8cd87d756374ad3f72b95c1f5
#
_cell.length_a   1.000
_cell.length_b   1.000
_cell.length_c   1.000
_cell.angle_alpha   90.00
_cell.angle_beta   90.00
_cell.angle_gamma   90.00
#
_symmetry.space_group_name_H-M   'P 1'
#
loop_
_entity.id
_entity.type
_entity.pdbx_description
1 polymer ?
#
loop_
_entity_poly.entity_id
_entity_poly.type
_entity_poly.pdbx_seq_one_letter_code
_entity_poly.pdbx_strand_id
1 'polypeptide(L)'
;MSTTSSHDHDGATHSDGAKVIETTLEHPIQIHLWEDRTRGELWVPTYDPTGLALLADDYLRIAGNNAVDNGQRTFEFKAVKPGTHRVLFEKRMGWKFTAEDRRVFDVTASDPSSRRSA
;
A
#
# COMPACT_ATOMS: atom_id res chain seq x y z
N MET A 1 -13.62 8.86 -16.96
CA MET A 1 -13.45 8.34 -16.43
C MET A 1 -12.88 7.76 -16.23
N SER A 2 -12.68 8.14 -16.25
CA SER A 2 -12.41 7.59 -15.58
C SER A 2 -11.83 7.13 -15.36
N THR A 3 -11.80 7.61 -15.54
CA THR A 3 -11.55 7.13 -14.88
C THR A 3 -10.97 6.60 -14.81
N THR A 4 -10.90 7.11 -15.01
CA THR A 4 -10.62 6.53 -14.48
C THR A 4 -10.05 5.91 -14.51
N SER A 5 -9.99 6.38 -14.79
CA SER A 5 -9.75 5.70 -14.36
C SER A 5 -9.21 5.05 -14.36
N SER A 6 -9.17 5.48 -14.58
CA SER A 6 -9.02 4.81 -14.14
C SER A 6 -8.66 4.17 -14.03
N HIS A 7 -8.69 4.53 -14.29
CA HIS A 7 -8.74 3.89 -13.78
C HIS A 7 -8.57 3.18 -13.58
N ASP A 8 -8.62 3.58 -13.69
CA ASP A 8 -8.81 2.92 -13.25
C ASP A 8 -9.02 2.23 -13.17
N HIS A 9 -9.36 2.20 -13.35
CA HIS A 9 -9.84 1.61 -12.89
C HIS A 9 -9.64 0.92 -12.52
N ASP A 10 -9.42 1.04 -12.57
CA ASP A 10 -9.20 0.55 -12.00
C ASP A 10 -9.32 -0.10 -11.05
N GLY A 11 -8.65 -0.40 -11.14
CA GLY A 11 -9.15 -1.10 -9.95
C GLY A 11 -10.26 -0.34 -9.25
N ALA A 12 -11.13 -1.07 -8.65
CA ALA A 12 -12.25 -0.43 -7.97
C ALA A 12 -11.75 0.39 -6.79
N THR A 13 -12.32 1.57 -6.62
CA THR A 13 -12.11 2.37 -5.42
C THR A 13 -13.41 2.43 -4.64
N HIS A 14 -13.28 2.45 -3.33
CA HIS A 14 -14.45 2.61 -2.47
C HIS A 14 -14.82 4.06 -2.35
N SER A 15 -16.02 4.33 -1.83
CA SER A 15 -16.50 5.69 -1.65
C SER A 15 -15.61 6.49 -0.70
N ASP A 16 -14.85 5.82 0.17
CA ASP A 16 -13.92 6.48 1.07
C ASP A 16 -12.52 6.66 0.46
N GLY A 17 -12.36 6.35 -0.83
CA GLY A 17 -11.08 6.49 -1.51
C GLY A 17 -10.13 5.33 -1.34
N ALA A 18 -10.53 4.27 -0.67
CA ALA A 18 -9.66 3.12 -0.48
C ALA A 18 -9.50 2.33 -1.77
N LYS A 19 -8.28 1.93 -2.06
CA LYS A 19 -7.99 1.05 -3.18
C LYS A 19 -8.05 -0.40 -2.72
N VAL A 20 -8.77 -1.24 -3.46
CA VAL A 20 -8.96 -2.63 -3.09
C VAL A 20 -7.92 -3.50 -3.80
N ILE A 21 -7.26 -4.36 -3.03
CA ILE A 21 -6.33 -5.36 -3.56
C ILE A 21 -6.83 -6.73 -3.14
N GLU A 22 -7.08 -7.60 -4.10
CA GLU A 22 -7.55 -8.96 -3.81
C GLU A 22 -6.41 -9.94 -3.89
N THR A 23 -6.33 -10.84 -2.92
CA THR A 23 -5.27 -11.84 -2.85
C THR A 23 -5.77 -13.07 -2.10
N THR A 24 -4.86 -14.00 -1.85
CA THR A 24 -5.11 -15.17 -1.01
C THR A 24 -4.08 -15.21 0.09
N LEU A 25 -4.28 -16.11 1.05
CA LEU A 25 -3.33 -16.27 2.17
C LEU A 25 -1.95 -16.72 1.71
N GLU A 26 -1.87 -17.31 0.51
CA GLU A 26 -0.61 -17.84 0.01
C GLU A 26 0.18 -16.85 -0.84
N HIS A 27 -0.42 -15.72 -1.18
CA HIS A 27 0.19 -14.78 -2.12
C HIS A 27 0.40 -13.43 -1.47
N PRO A 28 1.67 -13.07 -1.22
CA PRO A 28 1.96 -11.72 -0.76
C PRO A 28 1.61 -10.68 -1.81
N ILE A 29 1.37 -9.47 -1.35
CA ILE A 29 1.11 -8.34 -2.25
C ILE A 29 2.14 -7.25 -1.98
N GLN A 30 2.38 -6.43 -3.00
CA GLN A 30 3.31 -5.32 -2.88
C GLN A 30 2.59 -4.02 -3.13
N ILE A 31 2.93 -3.01 -2.35
CA ILE A 31 2.42 -1.66 -2.50
C ILE A 31 3.61 -0.74 -2.73
N HIS A 32 3.55 0.02 -3.82
CA HIS A 32 4.62 0.92 -4.23
C HIS A 32 4.17 2.36 -4.08
N LEU A 33 5.00 3.17 -3.43
CA LEU A 33 4.71 4.58 -3.20
C LEU A 33 5.96 5.40 -3.51
N TRP A 34 5.77 6.54 -4.17
CA TRP A 34 6.88 7.46 -4.40
C TRP A 34 7.20 8.24 -3.13
N GLU A 35 8.49 8.42 -2.89
CA GLU A 35 8.95 9.07 -1.67
C GLU A 35 10.13 9.97 -2.00
N ASP A 36 9.98 11.26 -1.76
CA ASP A 36 11.02 12.25 -2.04
C ASP A 36 11.79 12.52 -0.74
N ARG A 37 12.93 11.85 -0.60
CA ARG A 37 13.71 11.95 0.62
C ARG A 37 14.50 13.24 0.74
N THR A 38 14.69 13.97 -0.37
CA THR A 38 15.31 15.29 -0.27
C THR A 38 14.41 16.26 0.47
N ARG A 39 13.09 16.04 0.40
CA ARG A 39 12.13 16.85 1.15
C ARG A 39 11.89 16.30 2.55
N GLY A 40 12.51 15.19 2.90
CA GLY A 40 12.26 14.55 4.20
C GLY A 40 10.95 13.79 4.27
N GLU A 41 10.40 13.40 3.13
CA GLU A 41 9.16 12.62 3.10
C GLU A 41 9.42 11.20 3.52
N LEU A 42 8.46 10.64 4.25
CA LEU A 42 8.52 9.25 4.68
C LEU A 42 7.11 8.70 4.79
N TRP A 43 6.84 7.60 4.09
CA TRP A 43 5.56 6.92 4.20
C TRP A 43 5.57 6.01 5.43
N VAL A 44 4.52 6.14 6.25
CA VAL A 44 4.37 5.37 7.48
C VAL A 44 3.09 4.55 7.39
N PRO A 45 3.20 3.21 7.42
CA PRO A 45 2.01 2.36 7.38
C PRO A 45 1.43 2.16 8.77
N THR A 46 0.10 2.11 8.84
CA THR A 46 -0.63 1.71 10.02
C THR A 46 -1.56 0.57 9.61
N TYR A 47 -1.45 -0.56 10.30
CA TYR A 47 -2.23 -1.75 9.99
C TYR A 47 -2.30 -2.64 11.22
N ASP A 48 -3.20 -3.62 11.19
CA ASP A 48 -3.35 -4.57 12.28
C ASP A 48 -2.45 -5.78 12.01
N PRO A 49 -1.39 -5.98 12.80
CA PRO A 49 -0.47 -7.10 12.55
C PRO A 49 -1.08 -8.46 12.82
N THR A 50 -2.26 -8.54 13.44
CA THR A 50 -2.94 -9.84 13.57
C THR A 50 -3.62 -10.24 12.27
N GLY A 51 -3.81 -9.31 11.33
CA GLY A 51 -4.41 -9.62 10.03
C GLY A 51 -3.43 -9.60 8.88
N LEU A 52 -2.40 -8.76 8.96
CA LEU A 52 -1.40 -8.61 7.92
C LEU A 52 -0.01 -8.67 8.52
N ALA A 53 0.89 -9.37 7.85
CA ALA A 53 2.30 -9.38 8.21
C ALA A 53 3.08 -8.56 7.20
N LEU A 54 3.92 -7.65 7.68
CA LEU A 54 4.82 -6.89 6.81
C LEU A 54 6.08 -7.72 6.59
N LEU A 55 6.27 -8.16 5.36
CA LEU A 55 7.38 -9.04 5.02
C LEU A 55 8.63 -8.27 4.59
N ALA A 56 8.43 -7.12 3.94
CA ALA A 56 9.56 -6.33 3.45
C ALA A 56 9.15 -4.88 3.35
N ASP A 57 10.13 -4.01 3.56
CA ASP A 57 9.99 -2.57 3.47
C ASP A 57 11.28 -2.04 2.86
N ASP A 58 11.25 -1.78 1.56
CA ASP A 58 12.45 -1.43 0.80
C ASP A 58 12.29 -0.08 0.15
N TYR A 59 13.41 0.58 -0.07
CA TYR A 59 13.46 1.84 -0.79
C TYR A 59 14.44 1.70 -1.95
N LEU A 60 13.93 1.94 -3.16
CA LEU A 60 14.76 1.93 -4.36
C LEU A 60 14.98 3.36 -4.81
N ARG A 61 16.19 3.83 -4.69
CA ARG A 61 16.56 5.16 -5.13
C ARG A 61 16.68 5.17 -6.65
N ILE A 62 16.00 6.12 -7.26
CA ILE A 62 16.04 6.28 -8.71
C ILE A 62 17.10 7.33 -9.01
N ALA A 63 18.17 6.92 -9.67
CA ALA A 63 19.21 7.85 -10.09
C ALA A 63 18.67 8.75 -11.18
N GLY A 64 18.80 10.06 -10.98
CA GLY A 64 18.35 11.04 -11.96
C GLY A 64 19.43 12.04 -12.24
N ASN A 65 19.17 12.91 -13.21
CA ASN A 65 20.09 13.96 -13.57
C ASN A 65 20.02 15.15 -12.62
N ASN A 66 19.03 15.13 -11.73
CA ASN A 66 18.85 16.19 -10.75
C ASN A 66 19.40 15.75 -9.42
N ALA A 67 19.67 16.70 -8.54
CA ALA A 67 20.12 16.41 -7.20
C ALA A 67 18.99 15.93 -6.28
N VAL A 68 17.85 15.60 -6.84
CA VAL A 68 16.68 15.16 -6.06
C VAL A 68 16.82 13.71 -5.69
N ASP A 69 16.69 13.41 -4.40
CA ASP A 69 16.73 12.04 -3.90
C ASP A 69 15.32 11.49 -3.88
N ASN A 70 14.87 11.02 -5.04
CA ASN A 70 13.54 10.53 -5.24
C ASN A 70 13.60 9.03 -5.53
N GLY A 71 12.65 8.28 -5.01
CA GLY A 71 12.65 6.86 -5.22
C GLY A 71 11.32 6.22 -4.92
N GLN A 72 11.33 4.89 -5.04
CA GLN A 72 10.13 4.10 -4.84
C GLN A 72 10.25 3.31 -3.55
N ARG A 73 9.28 3.50 -2.68
CA ARG A 73 9.13 2.71 -1.48
C ARG A 73 8.27 1.50 -1.80
N THR A 74 8.70 0.32 -1.39
CA THR A 74 7.95 -0.92 -1.63
C THR A 74 7.69 -1.61 -0.30
N PHE A 75 6.42 -1.84 0.00
CA PHE A 75 5.99 -2.59 1.17
C PHE A 75 5.40 -3.91 0.70
N GLU A 76 5.84 -5.01 1.27
CA GLU A 76 5.29 -6.31 0.96
C GLU A 76 4.55 -6.84 2.16
N PHE A 77 3.27 -7.19 1.97
CA PHE A 77 2.40 -7.71 3.02
C PHE A 77 1.88 -9.06 2.65
N LYS A 78 1.64 -9.87 3.66
CA LYS A 78 0.97 -11.15 3.52
C LYS A 78 -0.18 -11.20 4.50
N ALA A 79 -1.36 -11.64 4.04
CA ALA A 79 -2.49 -11.79 4.93
C ALA A 79 -2.28 -13.00 5.84
N VAL A 80 -2.53 -12.81 7.13
CA VAL A 80 -2.39 -13.85 8.14
C VAL A 80 -3.68 -14.61 8.29
N LYS A 81 -4.81 -13.98 8.01
CA LYS A 81 -6.12 -14.59 8.08
C LYS A 81 -7.02 -14.02 7.01
N PRO A 82 -8.11 -14.76 6.64
CA PRO A 82 -9.00 -14.25 5.59
C PRO A 82 -9.75 -13.01 6.04
N GLY A 83 -10.27 -12.28 5.08
CA GLY A 83 -11.05 -11.09 5.32
C GLY A 83 -10.42 -9.87 4.69
N THR A 84 -10.96 -8.71 5.01
CA THR A 84 -10.47 -7.45 4.52
C THR A 84 -9.65 -6.76 5.61
N HIS A 85 -8.43 -6.38 5.24
CA HIS A 85 -7.47 -5.77 6.16
C HIS A 85 -7.04 -4.44 5.59
N ARG A 86 -7.23 -3.38 6.36
CA ARG A 86 -6.93 -2.03 5.88
C ARG A 86 -5.51 -1.63 6.26
N VAL A 87 -4.81 -1.01 5.30
CA VAL A 87 -3.53 -0.38 5.53
C VAL A 87 -3.68 1.10 5.23
N LEU A 88 -3.34 1.93 6.20
CA LEU A 88 -3.31 3.37 6.03
C LEU A 88 -1.85 3.80 5.92
N PHE A 89 -1.49 4.42 4.80
CA PHE A 89 -0.19 5.03 4.63
C PHE A 89 -0.31 6.53 4.81
N GLU A 90 0.51 7.09 5.66
CA GLU A 90 0.59 8.53 5.84
C GLU A 90 1.97 8.99 5.41
N LYS A 91 2.00 9.98 4.51
CA LYS A 91 3.25 10.60 4.12
C LYS A 91 3.56 11.71 5.11
N ARG A 92 4.66 11.54 5.82
CA ARG A 92 5.04 12.46 6.87
C ARG A 92 6.35 13.12 6.53
N MET A 93 6.51 14.35 7.04
CA MET A 93 7.77 15.05 7.00
C MET A 93 8.26 15.18 8.43
N GLY A 94 9.58 15.04 8.64
CA GLY A 94 10.14 14.96 9.97
C GLY A 94 9.90 16.19 10.83
N TRP A 95 9.55 17.31 10.21
CA TRP A 95 9.33 18.56 10.92
C TRP A 95 7.87 18.97 11.02
N LYS A 96 6.96 18.12 10.54
CA LYS A 96 5.52 18.40 10.59
C LYS A 96 4.81 17.37 11.47
N PHE A 97 3.80 17.82 12.19
CA PHE A 97 2.99 16.93 13.01
C PHE A 97 1.85 16.30 12.26
N THR A 98 1.44 16.90 11.15
CA THR A 98 0.32 16.38 10.36
C THR A 98 0.82 15.67 9.13
N ALA A 99 0.03 14.73 8.62
CA ALA A 99 0.37 14.01 7.40
C ALA A 99 0.20 14.93 6.20
N GLU A 100 1.15 14.83 5.25
CA GLU A 100 1.09 15.57 3.99
C GLU A 100 0.10 14.94 3.03
N ASP A 101 -0.02 13.62 3.07
CA ASP A 101 -0.85 12.86 2.16
C ASP A 101 -1.23 11.55 2.84
N ARG A 102 -2.29 10.93 2.35
CA ARG A 102 -2.76 9.65 2.86
C ARG A 102 -3.17 8.76 1.71
N ARG A 103 -2.88 7.49 1.85
CA ARG A 103 -3.32 6.47 0.91
C ARG A 103 -3.89 5.31 1.70
N VAL A 104 -5.05 4.83 1.30
CA VAL A 104 -5.74 3.74 2.00
C VAL A 104 -5.87 2.57 1.06
N PHE A 105 -5.47 1.40 1.52
CA PHE A 105 -5.59 0.16 0.77
C PHE A 105 -6.36 -0.85 1.60
N ASP A 106 -7.34 -1.50 0.99
CA ASP A 106 -8.06 -2.60 1.61
C ASP A 106 -7.62 -3.89 0.93
N VAL A 107 -6.90 -4.71 1.68
CA VAL A 107 -6.41 -5.99 1.20
C VAL A 107 -7.43 -7.05 1.56
N THR A 108 -8.09 -7.61 0.55
CA THR A 108 -9.10 -8.63 0.74
C THR A 108 -8.48 -9.99 0.43
N ALA A 109 -8.35 -10.81 1.45
CA ALA A 109 -7.69 -12.11 1.34
C ALA A 109 -8.69 -13.22 1.50
N SER A 110 -8.61 -14.21 0.63
CA SER A 110 -9.42 -15.40 0.72
C SER A 110 -8.54 -16.60 1.07
N ASP A 111 -9.17 -17.59 1.68
CA ASP A 111 -8.49 -18.84 2.01
C ASP A 111 -8.74 -19.81 0.85
N PRO A 112 -7.69 -20.23 0.12
CA PRO A 112 -7.90 -21.14 -0.99
C PRO A 112 -8.51 -22.47 -0.58
N SER A 113 -8.21 -22.94 0.63
CA SER A 113 -8.75 -24.23 1.07
C SER A 113 -10.25 -24.17 1.28
N SER A 114 -10.79 -23.02 1.69
CA SER A 114 -12.24 -22.91 1.89
C SER A 114 -13.00 -22.90 0.56
N ARG A 115 -12.35 -22.47 -0.52
CA ARG A 115 -12.96 -22.50 -1.85
C ARG A 115 -13.14 -23.93 -2.35
N ARG A 116 -12.25 -24.82 -1.96
CA ARG A 116 -12.29 -26.20 -2.44
C ARG A 116 -13.25 -27.06 -1.68
N SER A 117 -13.78 -26.57 -0.61
CA SER A 117 -14.71 -27.35 0.21
C SER A 117 -16.14 -27.29 -0.31
N ALA A 118 -16.37 -26.59 -1.36
CA ALA A 118 -17.71 -26.45 -1.94
C ALA A 118 -18.26 -27.77 -2.47
#